data_f082803a143758df2a4d91c5340b4b6c
#
_entry.id   f082803a143758df2a4d91c5340b4b6c
#
_cell.length_a   1.000
_cell.length_b   1.000
_cell.length_c   1.000
_cell.angle_alpha   90.00
_cell.angle_beta   90.00
_cell.angle_gamma   90.00
#
_symmetry.space_group_name_H-M   'P 1'
#
loop_
_entity.id
_entity.type
_entity.pdbx_description
1 polymer ?
#
loop_
_entity_poly.entity_id
_entity_poly.type
_entity_poly.pdbx_seq_one_letter_code
_entity_poly.pdbx_strand_id
1 'polypeptide(L)'
;MDDIVKQALAKWPNVPDCYGWLGLDTRGRWYMRDDHTQAAGPFPQSRGSLLQHEKLIDFIQRNYEPDAQGQWFFQNGPQRVYVELECTPLVWRIEPDFTLVAHTGRQASAQECLLDESGKMYLSSAAGFGVVHTLDVLTAASAVEAGLWVPMNVRQADLPAHYGYVPSPQALLRARQH
;
A
#
# COMPACT_ATOMS: atom_id res chain seq x y z
N MET A 1 -13.80 -0.51 6.34
CA MET A 1 -13.59 -0.44 7.81
C MET A 1 -14.70 -1.21 8.50
N ASP A 2 -14.35 -2.15 9.38
CA ASP A 2 -15.28 -3.00 10.12
C ASP A 2 -16.14 -2.17 11.09
N ASP A 3 -17.39 -2.61 11.35
CA ASP A 3 -18.30 -1.86 12.23
C ASP A 3 -17.81 -1.80 13.68
N ILE A 4 -17.17 -2.86 14.17
CA ILE A 4 -16.58 -2.86 15.53
C ILE A 4 -15.46 -1.83 15.64
N VAL A 5 -14.70 -1.59 14.56
CA VAL A 5 -13.65 -0.57 14.50
C VAL A 5 -14.26 0.83 14.49
N LYS A 6 -15.34 1.06 13.73
CA LYS A 6 -16.07 2.33 13.72
C LYS A 6 -16.63 2.67 15.11
N GLN A 7 -17.16 1.67 15.82
CA GLN A 7 -17.66 1.84 17.18
C GLN A 7 -16.54 2.20 18.16
N ALA A 8 -15.39 1.53 18.07
CA ALA A 8 -14.24 1.85 18.91
C ALA A 8 -13.71 3.26 18.66
N LEU A 9 -13.64 3.69 17.40
CA LEU A 9 -13.23 5.03 17.02
C LEU A 9 -14.18 6.11 17.56
N ALA A 10 -15.48 5.86 17.47
CA ALA A 10 -16.50 6.76 18.03
C ALA A 10 -16.40 6.88 19.56
N LYS A 11 -16.09 5.78 20.25
CA LYS A 11 -15.93 5.74 21.70
C LYS A 11 -14.63 6.38 22.20
N TRP A 12 -13.53 6.21 21.45
CA TRP A 12 -12.20 6.74 21.79
C TRP A 12 -11.61 7.51 20.60
N PRO A 13 -12.10 8.74 20.29
CA PRO A 13 -11.69 9.45 19.07
C PRO A 13 -10.31 10.08 19.14
N ASN A 14 -9.69 10.19 20.32
CA ASN A 14 -8.45 10.94 20.56
C ASN A 14 -7.26 10.05 20.90
N VAL A 15 -7.25 8.78 20.49
CA VAL A 15 -6.08 7.90 20.65
C VAL A 15 -4.98 8.38 19.72
N PRO A 16 -3.73 8.60 20.20
CA PRO A 16 -2.64 9.06 19.35
C PRO A 16 -2.34 8.12 18.19
N ASP A 17 -2.02 8.68 17.04
CA ASP A 17 -1.61 7.94 15.85
C ASP A 17 -0.25 7.25 16.07
N CYS A 18 -0.06 6.14 15.40
CA CYS A 18 1.16 5.33 15.46
C CYS A 18 1.89 5.37 14.11
N TYR A 19 3.19 5.64 14.14
CA TYR A 19 4.04 5.76 12.96
C TYR A 19 5.24 4.82 13.02
N GLY A 20 5.60 4.24 11.89
CA GLY A 20 6.81 3.45 11.75
C GLY A 20 6.72 1.99 12.16
N TRP A 21 5.60 1.54 12.75
CA TRP A 21 5.42 0.20 13.29
C TRP A 21 4.99 -0.85 12.26
N LEU A 22 4.45 -0.44 11.12
CA LEU A 22 3.90 -1.33 10.11
C LEU A 22 4.45 -0.97 8.74
N GLY A 23 4.92 -1.97 7.99
CA GLY A 23 5.41 -1.82 6.63
C GLY A 23 4.73 -2.76 5.66
N LEU A 24 4.60 -2.31 4.40
CA LEU A 24 4.04 -3.08 3.29
C LEU A 24 5.07 -3.16 2.16
N ASP A 25 5.41 -4.37 1.73
CA ASP A 25 6.37 -4.58 0.65
C ASP A 25 5.72 -4.63 -0.75
N THR A 26 6.54 -4.78 -1.78
CA THR A 26 6.11 -4.85 -3.19
C THR A 26 5.34 -6.13 -3.55
N ARG A 27 5.27 -7.10 -2.65
CA ARG A 27 4.51 -8.34 -2.80
C ARG A 27 3.23 -8.39 -1.99
N GLY A 28 2.88 -7.28 -1.30
CA GLY A 28 1.70 -7.22 -0.46
C GLY A 28 1.88 -7.89 0.90
N ARG A 29 3.11 -8.10 1.34
CA ARG A 29 3.43 -8.69 2.65
C ARG A 29 3.59 -7.60 3.69
N TRP A 30 3.14 -7.89 4.92
CA TRP A 30 3.15 -6.97 6.05
C TRP A 30 4.29 -7.29 7.00
N TYR A 31 4.90 -6.23 7.56
CA TYR A 31 6.03 -6.33 8.50
C TYR A 31 5.76 -5.52 9.75
N MET A 32 5.99 -6.13 10.92
CA MET A 32 6.00 -5.43 12.21
C MET A 32 7.40 -4.90 12.49
N ARG A 33 7.47 -3.63 12.87
CA ARG A 33 8.73 -2.90 13.08
C ARG A 33 8.76 -2.34 14.49
N ASP A 34 9.44 -3.06 15.41
CA ASP A 34 9.63 -2.61 16.77
C ASP A 34 10.61 -1.42 16.87
N ASP A 35 10.84 -0.91 18.07
CA ASP A 35 11.74 0.23 18.31
C ASP A 35 13.16 -0.03 17.79
N HIS A 36 13.67 -1.26 17.97
CA HIS A 36 14.99 -1.65 17.48
C HIS A 36 15.06 -1.60 15.95
N THR A 37 14.08 -2.14 15.28
CA THR A 37 13.98 -2.12 13.82
C THR A 37 13.90 -0.70 13.29
N GLN A 38 13.10 0.16 13.92
CA GLN A 38 12.95 1.55 13.53
C GLN A 38 14.24 2.34 13.75
N ALA A 39 14.94 2.10 14.85
CA ALA A 39 16.23 2.73 15.15
C ALA A 39 17.33 2.31 14.17
N ALA A 40 17.27 1.10 13.63
CA ALA A 40 18.25 0.58 12.67
C ALA A 40 18.13 1.21 11.28
N GLY A 41 17.00 1.82 10.93
CA GLY A 41 16.83 2.49 9.66
C GLY A 41 15.38 2.53 9.16
N PRO A 42 15.15 3.17 7.98
CA PRO A 42 13.84 3.24 7.38
C PRO A 42 13.41 1.90 6.76
N PHE A 43 12.11 1.77 6.49
CA PHE A 43 11.57 0.69 5.68
C PHE A 43 11.79 1.02 4.18
N PRO A 44 12.17 0.06 3.31
CA PRO A 44 12.32 -1.39 3.57
C PRO A 44 13.74 -1.83 3.98
N GLN A 45 14.70 -0.94 4.13
CA GLN A 45 16.08 -1.28 4.47
C GLN A 45 16.15 -1.98 5.83
N SER A 46 15.34 -1.52 6.79
CA SER A 46 15.11 -2.18 8.08
C SER A 46 13.67 -2.68 8.12
N ARG A 47 13.45 -3.97 7.77
CA ARG A 47 12.11 -4.51 7.54
C ARG A 47 11.36 -4.87 8.82
N GLY A 48 12.05 -5.49 9.77
CA GLY A 48 11.42 -6.09 10.94
C GLY A 48 10.94 -7.51 10.69
N SER A 49 9.87 -7.89 11.37
CA SER A 49 9.33 -9.26 11.37
C SER A 49 8.18 -9.40 10.39
N LEU A 50 8.27 -10.39 9.49
CA LEU A 50 7.19 -10.72 8.57
C LEU A 50 5.97 -11.20 9.36
N LEU A 51 4.82 -10.58 9.12
CA LEU A 51 3.55 -11.06 9.65
C LEU A 51 3.13 -12.34 8.94
N GLN A 52 2.77 -13.37 9.73
CA GLN A 52 2.32 -14.67 9.23
C GLN A 52 0.96 -15.09 9.80
N HIS A 53 0.44 -14.37 10.78
CA HIS A 53 -0.83 -14.67 11.41
C HIS A 53 -2.00 -14.23 10.49
N GLU A 54 -2.66 -15.19 9.84
CA GLU A 54 -3.67 -14.93 8.80
C GLU A 54 -4.82 -14.04 9.27
N LYS A 55 -5.35 -14.31 10.47
CA LYS A 55 -6.48 -13.50 11.01
C LYS A 55 -6.09 -12.05 11.25
N LEU A 56 -4.85 -11.80 11.69
CA LEU A 56 -4.35 -10.44 11.87
C LEU A 56 -4.15 -9.75 10.53
N ILE A 57 -3.58 -10.45 9.56
CA ILE A 57 -3.42 -9.93 8.18
C ILE A 57 -4.79 -9.57 7.60
N ASP A 58 -5.77 -10.44 7.69
CA ASP A 58 -7.13 -10.18 7.21
C ASP A 58 -7.75 -8.95 7.90
N PHE A 59 -7.55 -8.81 9.20
CA PHE A 59 -8.04 -7.67 9.96
C PHE A 59 -7.38 -6.36 9.51
N ILE A 60 -6.07 -6.36 9.32
CA ILE A 60 -5.34 -5.21 8.79
C ILE A 60 -5.88 -4.83 7.41
N GLN A 61 -6.02 -5.79 6.52
CA GLN A 61 -6.41 -5.56 5.12
C GLN A 61 -7.85 -5.03 5.00
N ARG A 62 -8.76 -5.48 5.85
CA ARG A 62 -10.14 -4.96 5.87
C ARG A 62 -10.25 -3.52 6.39
N ASN A 63 -9.27 -3.08 7.16
CA ASN A 63 -9.27 -1.78 7.84
C ASN A 63 -8.12 -0.88 7.34
N TYR A 64 -7.71 -1.06 6.10
CA TYR A 64 -6.61 -0.36 5.45
C TYR A 64 -7.15 0.65 4.43
N GLU A 65 -6.85 1.93 4.63
CA GLU A 65 -7.35 3.03 3.79
C GLU A 65 -6.45 4.26 3.85
N PRO A 66 -6.54 5.21 2.90
CA PRO A 66 -5.81 6.47 2.94
C PRO A 66 -6.53 7.52 3.77
N ASP A 67 -5.77 8.46 4.32
CA ASP A 67 -6.31 9.71 4.85
C ASP A 67 -6.42 10.78 3.74
N ALA A 68 -6.85 12.00 4.12
CA ALA A 68 -7.04 13.11 3.18
C ALA A 68 -5.72 13.60 2.54
N GLN A 69 -4.56 13.31 3.15
CA GLN A 69 -3.24 13.67 2.62
C GLN A 69 -2.59 12.55 1.80
N GLY A 70 -3.26 11.41 1.63
CA GLY A 70 -2.71 10.26 0.91
C GLY A 70 -1.77 9.37 1.74
N GLN A 71 -1.78 9.53 3.07
CA GLN A 71 -1.09 8.63 3.97
C GLN A 71 -1.98 7.41 4.23
N TRP A 72 -1.48 6.22 3.95
CA TRP A 72 -2.24 5.00 4.18
C TRP A 72 -2.04 4.48 5.59
N PHE A 73 -3.12 4.02 6.19
CA PHE A 73 -3.12 3.55 7.57
C PHE A 73 -4.02 2.32 7.74
N PHE A 74 -3.71 1.55 8.75
CA PHE A 74 -4.55 0.50 9.30
C PHE A 74 -5.27 1.05 10.53
N GLN A 75 -6.60 0.98 10.55
CA GLN A 75 -7.38 1.38 11.70
C GLN A 75 -7.44 0.24 12.71
N ASN A 76 -6.61 0.30 13.74
CA ASN A 76 -6.55 -0.67 14.82
C ASN A 76 -7.47 -0.23 15.96
N GLY A 77 -8.75 -0.62 15.89
CA GLY A 77 -9.73 -0.10 16.84
C GLY A 77 -9.78 1.42 16.76
N PRO A 78 -9.54 2.15 17.87
CA PRO A 78 -9.55 3.61 17.87
C PRO A 78 -8.26 4.25 17.36
N GLN A 79 -7.19 3.47 17.15
CA GLN A 79 -5.86 3.97 16.77
C GLN A 79 -5.61 3.83 15.28
N ARG A 80 -5.09 4.88 14.64
CA ARG A 80 -4.49 4.79 13.32
C ARG A 80 -3.04 4.32 13.41
N VAL A 81 -2.72 3.28 12.67
CA VAL A 81 -1.35 2.80 12.49
C VAL A 81 -0.95 3.09 11.05
N TYR A 82 -0.14 4.12 10.85
CA TYR A 82 0.30 4.52 9.52
C TYR A 82 1.32 3.53 8.96
N VAL A 83 1.24 3.29 7.64
CA VAL A 83 1.98 2.23 6.96
C VAL A 83 3.14 2.83 6.17
N GLU A 84 4.34 2.28 6.40
CA GLU A 84 5.52 2.55 5.58
C GLU A 84 5.46 1.68 4.32
N LEU A 85 5.56 2.29 3.14
CA LEU A 85 5.43 1.62 1.86
C LEU A 85 6.80 1.42 1.22
N GLU A 86 7.09 0.19 0.80
CA GLU A 86 8.26 -0.06 -0.05
C GLU A 86 8.07 0.56 -1.44
N CYS A 87 6.85 0.54 -1.97
CA CYS A 87 6.54 1.01 -3.31
C CYS A 87 5.22 1.78 -3.35
N THR A 88 4.10 1.09 -3.44
CA THR A 88 2.76 1.65 -3.64
C THR A 88 1.80 1.21 -2.54
N PRO A 89 0.67 1.93 -2.34
CA PRO A 89 -0.33 1.53 -1.36
C PRO A 89 -0.99 0.18 -1.62
N LEU A 90 -1.19 -0.15 -2.90
CA LEU A 90 -1.79 -1.42 -3.32
C LEU A 90 -0.78 -2.24 -4.11
N VAL A 91 -0.95 -3.57 -4.05
CA VAL A 91 -0.19 -4.53 -4.88
C VAL A 91 -1.21 -5.36 -5.63
N TRP A 92 -1.12 -5.32 -6.96
CA TRP A 92 -2.10 -5.95 -7.83
C TRP A 92 -1.73 -7.36 -8.21
N ARG A 93 -2.65 -8.30 -7.99
CA ARG A 93 -2.73 -9.56 -8.72
C ARG A 93 -3.68 -9.37 -9.91
N ILE A 94 -3.44 -10.10 -11.00
CA ILE A 94 -4.20 -9.96 -12.23
C ILE A 94 -4.87 -11.29 -12.55
N GLU A 95 -6.21 -11.27 -12.61
CA GLU A 95 -7.00 -12.44 -13.00
C GLU A 95 -6.89 -12.71 -14.52
N PRO A 96 -7.24 -13.92 -14.98
CA PRO A 96 -7.18 -14.26 -16.42
C PRO A 96 -8.00 -13.34 -17.33
N ASP A 97 -9.06 -12.74 -16.81
CA ASP A 97 -9.90 -11.75 -17.51
C ASP A 97 -9.39 -10.30 -17.36
N PHE A 98 -8.19 -10.12 -16.79
CA PHE A 98 -7.55 -8.84 -16.49
C PHE A 98 -8.21 -8.01 -15.40
N THR A 99 -9.14 -8.57 -14.63
CA THR A 99 -9.60 -7.96 -13.38
C THR A 99 -8.44 -7.87 -12.41
N LEU A 100 -8.30 -6.71 -11.75
CA LEU A 100 -7.31 -6.49 -10.72
C LEU A 100 -7.84 -6.95 -9.38
N VAL A 101 -6.99 -7.61 -8.60
CA VAL A 101 -7.26 -7.97 -7.21
C VAL A 101 -6.11 -7.43 -6.36
N ALA A 102 -6.40 -6.46 -5.49
CA ALA A 102 -5.42 -5.93 -4.57
C ALA A 102 -4.99 -6.99 -3.55
N HIS A 103 -3.83 -6.81 -2.94
CA HIS A 103 -3.36 -7.65 -1.83
C HIS A 103 -4.36 -7.71 -0.67
N THR A 104 -5.25 -6.72 -0.55
CA THR A 104 -6.35 -6.67 0.42
C THR A 104 -7.58 -7.51 0.02
N GLY A 105 -7.57 -8.09 -1.18
CA GLY A 105 -8.71 -8.81 -1.76
C GLY A 105 -9.71 -7.93 -2.52
N ARG A 106 -9.53 -6.62 -2.53
CA ARG A 106 -10.42 -5.70 -3.24
C ARG A 106 -10.24 -5.79 -4.75
N GLN A 107 -11.34 -5.96 -5.48
CA GLN A 107 -11.34 -6.02 -6.93
C GLN A 107 -11.47 -4.63 -7.55
N ALA A 108 -10.85 -4.46 -8.72
CA ALA A 108 -10.92 -3.22 -9.49
C ALA A 108 -10.64 -3.47 -10.97
N SER A 109 -10.91 -2.46 -11.80
CA SER A 109 -10.54 -2.44 -13.21
C SER A 109 -9.41 -1.43 -13.43
N ALA A 110 -8.43 -1.79 -14.27
CA ALA A 110 -7.34 -0.90 -14.62
C ALA A 110 -7.85 0.32 -15.40
N GLN A 111 -7.35 1.50 -15.04
CA GLN A 111 -7.60 2.76 -15.73
C GLN A 111 -6.38 3.19 -16.53
N GLU A 112 -5.25 3.43 -15.86
CA GLU A 112 -3.99 3.80 -16.50
C GLU A 112 -2.95 2.71 -16.25
N CYS A 113 -2.11 2.47 -17.25
CA CYS A 113 -0.98 1.56 -17.18
C CYS A 113 0.32 2.35 -17.32
N LEU A 114 1.26 2.15 -16.41
CA LEU A 114 2.54 2.87 -16.37
C LEU A 114 3.70 1.90 -16.26
N LEU A 115 4.82 2.30 -16.84
CA LEU A 115 6.06 1.55 -16.82
C LEU A 115 7.18 2.48 -16.37
N ASP A 116 7.87 2.14 -15.30
CA ASP A 116 8.99 2.95 -14.81
C ASP A 116 10.31 2.61 -15.47
N GLU A 117 11.34 3.38 -15.13
CA GLU A 117 12.70 3.22 -15.66
C GLU A 117 13.36 1.89 -15.31
N SER A 118 12.85 1.19 -14.31
CA SER A 118 13.34 -0.14 -13.90
C SER A 118 12.56 -1.30 -14.51
N GLY A 119 11.51 -0.99 -15.29
CA GLY A 119 10.63 -2.00 -15.89
C GLY A 119 9.50 -2.48 -15.00
N LYS A 120 9.23 -1.84 -13.86
CA LYS A 120 8.06 -2.14 -13.04
C LYS A 120 6.82 -1.55 -13.66
N MET A 121 5.75 -2.33 -13.66
CA MET A 121 4.42 -1.91 -14.13
C MET A 121 3.53 -1.51 -12.96
N TYR A 122 2.80 -0.43 -13.17
CA TYR A 122 1.82 0.09 -12.22
C TYR A 122 0.49 0.27 -12.90
N LEU A 123 -0.59 0.11 -12.13
CA LEU A 123 -1.95 0.31 -12.61
C LEU A 123 -2.71 1.19 -11.63
N SER A 124 -3.36 2.23 -12.16
CA SER A 124 -4.33 3.02 -11.43
C SER A 124 -5.72 2.40 -11.55
N SER A 125 -6.55 2.64 -10.55
CA SER A 125 -7.93 2.20 -10.52
C SER A 125 -8.77 3.11 -9.63
N ALA A 126 -10.09 2.92 -9.64
CA ALA A 126 -10.99 3.59 -8.69
C ALA A 126 -10.71 3.20 -7.24
N ALA A 127 -10.09 2.05 -6.98
CA ALA A 127 -9.73 1.60 -5.64
C ALA A 127 -8.40 2.19 -5.13
N GLY A 128 -7.57 2.74 -6.03
CA GLY A 128 -6.27 3.30 -5.71
C GLY A 128 -5.19 2.92 -6.71
N PHE A 129 -3.95 3.22 -6.37
CA PHE A 129 -2.77 3.02 -7.20
C PHE A 129 -1.91 1.88 -6.69
N GLY A 130 -1.42 1.02 -7.57
CA GLY A 130 -0.63 -0.14 -7.17
C GLY A 130 0.36 -0.62 -8.20
N VAL A 131 1.41 -1.27 -7.71
CA VAL A 131 2.38 -2.02 -8.50
C VAL A 131 1.83 -3.41 -8.84
N VAL A 132 2.15 -3.92 -10.02
CA VAL A 132 1.83 -5.29 -10.41
C VAL A 132 2.76 -6.26 -9.68
N HIS A 133 2.17 -7.28 -9.04
CA HIS A 133 2.94 -8.34 -8.39
C HIS A 133 3.85 -9.04 -9.40
N THR A 134 5.07 -9.37 -9.00
CA THR A 134 6.07 -9.99 -9.89
C THR A 134 5.59 -11.31 -10.52
N LEU A 135 4.70 -12.05 -9.86
CA LEU A 135 4.13 -13.30 -10.40
C LEU A 135 3.16 -13.07 -11.58
N ASP A 136 2.65 -11.85 -11.75
CA ASP A 136 1.66 -11.55 -12.79
C ASP A 136 2.18 -10.65 -13.92
N VAL A 137 3.50 -10.48 -14.01
CA VAL A 137 4.13 -9.66 -15.06
C VAL A 137 3.81 -10.19 -16.46
N LEU A 138 3.80 -11.51 -16.65
CA LEU A 138 3.47 -12.12 -17.94
C LEU A 138 1.98 -11.93 -18.29
N THR A 139 1.10 -12.02 -17.31
CA THR A 139 -0.34 -11.73 -17.51
C THR A 139 -0.54 -10.26 -17.90
N ALA A 140 0.15 -9.35 -17.24
CA ALA A 140 0.14 -7.92 -17.59
C ALA A 140 0.67 -7.67 -19.00
N ALA A 141 1.75 -8.33 -19.40
CA ALA A 141 2.29 -8.25 -20.75
C ALA A 141 1.27 -8.70 -21.80
N SER A 142 0.50 -9.75 -21.52
CA SER A 142 -0.58 -10.23 -22.40
C SER A 142 -1.65 -9.17 -22.64
N ALA A 143 -2.02 -8.41 -21.61
CA ALA A 143 -2.99 -7.32 -21.74
C ALA A 143 -2.45 -6.18 -22.62
N VAL A 144 -1.17 -5.87 -22.49
CA VAL A 144 -0.49 -4.85 -23.33
C VAL A 144 -0.40 -5.33 -24.78
N GLU A 145 -0.01 -6.58 -25.02
CA GLU A 145 0.05 -7.16 -26.37
C GLU A 145 -1.32 -7.22 -27.05
N ALA A 146 -2.37 -7.47 -26.27
CA ALA A 146 -3.75 -7.44 -26.77
C ALA A 146 -4.30 -6.03 -27.02
N GLY A 147 -3.53 -4.98 -26.70
CA GLY A 147 -3.96 -3.58 -26.86
C GLY A 147 -4.97 -3.10 -25.82
N LEU A 148 -5.22 -3.89 -24.76
CA LEU A 148 -6.14 -3.51 -23.68
C LEU A 148 -5.54 -2.44 -22.77
N TRP A 149 -4.23 -2.54 -22.50
CA TRP A 149 -3.49 -1.56 -21.72
C TRP A 149 -2.38 -0.95 -22.57
N VAL A 150 -2.31 0.38 -22.55
CA VAL A 150 -1.27 1.15 -23.27
C VAL A 150 -0.34 1.76 -22.23
N PRO A 151 0.85 1.18 -22.02
CA PRO A 151 1.75 1.66 -20.97
C PRO A 151 2.32 3.04 -21.34
N MET A 152 2.32 3.94 -20.36
CA MET A 152 3.01 5.22 -20.42
C MET A 152 4.29 5.15 -19.60
N ASN A 153 5.39 5.71 -20.12
CA ASN A 153 6.63 5.78 -19.39
C ASN A 153 6.56 6.84 -18.28
N VAL A 154 7.09 6.50 -17.11
CA VAL A 154 7.09 7.37 -15.94
C VAL A 154 8.38 7.18 -15.16
N ARG A 155 8.80 8.18 -14.40
CA ARG A 155 9.86 8.01 -13.41
C ARG A 155 9.26 7.58 -12.09
N GLN A 156 9.83 6.57 -11.45
CA GLN A 156 9.38 6.07 -10.16
C GLN A 156 9.27 7.19 -9.11
N ALA A 157 10.22 8.12 -9.11
CA ALA A 157 10.26 9.23 -8.17
C ALA A 157 9.05 10.19 -8.28
N ASP A 158 8.37 10.23 -9.42
CA ASP A 158 7.25 11.14 -9.67
C ASP A 158 5.88 10.51 -9.28
N LEU A 159 5.84 9.20 -9.07
CA LEU A 159 4.58 8.48 -8.80
C LEU A 159 3.85 8.94 -7.53
N PRO A 160 4.52 9.13 -6.38
CA PRO A 160 3.81 9.56 -5.17
C PRO A 160 3.06 10.88 -5.34
N ALA A 161 3.71 11.88 -5.92
CA ALA A 161 3.07 13.18 -6.17
C ALA A 161 1.95 13.10 -7.20
N HIS A 162 2.15 12.35 -8.27
CA HIS A 162 1.17 12.21 -9.37
C HIS A 162 -0.08 11.44 -8.94
N TYR A 163 0.06 10.39 -8.15
CA TYR A 163 -1.04 9.53 -7.69
C TYR A 163 -1.48 9.81 -6.25
N GLY A 164 -0.90 10.80 -5.60
CA GLY A 164 -1.37 11.33 -4.32
C GLY A 164 -1.22 10.37 -3.15
N TYR A 165 -0.09 9.66 -3.04
CA TYR A 165 0.19 8.84 -1.87
C TYR A 165 1.53 9.20 -1.22
N VAL A 166 1.67 8.88 0.06
CA VAL A 166 2.86 9.16 0.87
C VAL A 166 3.59 7.85 1.17
N PRO A 167 4.81 7.63 0.61
CA PRO A 167 5.56 6.40 0.88
C PRO A 167 5.95 6.20 2.34
N SER A 168 6.30 7.28 3.05
CA SER A 168 6.71 7.23 4.45
C SER A 168 5.99 8.27 5.28
N PRO A 169 4.87 7.93 5.92
CA PRO A 169 4.21 8.81 6.87
C PRO A 169 5.12 9.21 8.04
N GLN A 170 6.00 8.31 8.50
CA GLN A 170 6.97 8.59 9.56
C GLN A 170 7.96 9.69 9.15
N ALA A 171 8.49 9.63 7.92
CA ALA A 171 9.41 10.66 7.42
C ALA A 171 8.71 12.00 7.27
N LEU A 172 7.46 12.00 6.80
CA LEU A 172 6.65 13.21 6.69
C LEU A 172 6.38 13.85 8.06
N LEU A 173 6.06 13.05 9.06
CA LEU A 173 5.87 13.51 10.43
C LEU A 173 7.13 14.18 10.98
N ARG A 174 8.29 13.53 10.81
CA ARG A 174 9.59 14.07 11.26
C ARG A 174 9.94 15.38 10.56
N ALA A 175 9.67 15.51 9.26
CA ALA A 175 9.91 16.73 8.52
C ALA A 175 9.05 17.91 8.99
N ARG A 176 7.86 17.67 9.53
CA ARG A 176 6.97 18.70 10.09
C ARG A 176 7.37 19.15 11.50
N GLN A 177 8.22 18.38 12.19
CA GLN A 177 8.68 18.69 13.56
C GLN A 177 9.97 19.54 13.57
N HIS A 178 10.57 19.78 12.41
CA HIS A 178 11.76 20.61 12.19
C HIS A 178 11.45 21.81 11.29
#